data_77258b0f8d8373f28d841b01a4ee238a
#
_entry.id   77258b0f8d8373f28d841b01a4ee238a
#
_cell.length_a   1.000
_cell.length_b   1.000
_cell.length_c   1.000
_cell.angle_alpha   90.00
_cell.angle_beta   90.00
_cell.angle_gamma   90.00
#
_symmetry.space_group_name_H-M   'P 1'
#
loop_
_entity.id
_entity.type
_entity.pdbx_description
1 polymer ?
#
loop_
_entity_poly.entity_id
_entity_poly.type
_entity_poly.pdbx_seq_one_letter_code
_entity_poly.pdbx_strand_id
1 'polypeptide(L)'
;SDGAKRVFMILARIILANEGNVSLIAIEEPENSVHPSLFQAYIQIISQLLDDCKIIITSHSPYVVSYLEPSWIHVGVNRQPGIAEFFTFKKTGQRLLKQDAANFKMSIGDYLFSMLADEECDWEDYLERDIHE
;
A
#
# COMPACT_ATOMS: atom_id res chain seq x y z
N SER A 1 -10.22 -23.44 1.52
CA SER A 1 -10.63 -22.34 2.39
C SER A 1 -11.08 -21.16 1.55
N ASP A 2 -11.90 -20.28 2.09
CA ASP A 2 -12.41 -19.10 1.35
C ASP A 2 -11.27 -18.14 0.99
N GLY A 3 -10.25 -18.05 1.81
CA GLY A 3 -9.03 -17.30 1.49
C GLY A 3 -8.31 -17.81 0.25
N ALA A 4 -8.14 -19.13 0.11
CA ALA A 4 -7.52 -19.72 -1.06
C ALA A 4 -8.32 -19.45 -2.34
N LYS A 5 -9.65 -19.50 -2.27
CA LYS A 5 -10.53 -19.17 -3.41
C LYS A 5 -10.36 -17.71 -3.83
N ARG A 6 -10.31 -16.78 -2.84
CA ARG A 6 -10.16 -15.36 -3.11
C ARG A 6 -8.79 -15.04 -3.73
N VAL A 7 -7.71 -15.62 -3.22
CA VAL A 7 -6.38 -15.52 -3.83
C VAL A 7 -6.41 -16.00 -5.28
N PHE A 8 -6.94 -17.18 -5.51
CA PHE A 8 -7.05 -17.74 -6.87
C PHE A 8 -7.85 -16.81 -7.79
N MET A 9 -8.98 -16.27 -7.33
CA MET A 9 -9.80 -15.35 -8.13
C MET A 9 -9.06 -14.05 -8.47
N ILE A 10 -8.26 -13.50 -7.52
CA ILE A 10 -7.48 -12.30 -7.78
C ILE A 10 -6.40 -12.59 -8.84
N LEU A 11 -5.65 -13.68 -8.70
CA LEU A 11 -4.62 -14.05 -9.67
C LEU A 11 -5.21 -14.31 -11.06
N ALA A 12 -6.34 -15.03 -11.13
CA ALA A 12 -7.05 -15.27 -12.40
C ALA A 12 -7.52 -13.95 -13.05
N ARG A 13 -8.02 -12.99 -12.27
CA ARG A 13 -8.41 -11.67 -12.79
C ARG A 13 -7.22 -10.90 -13.34
N ILE A 14 -6.04 -10.97 -12.71
CA ILE A 14 -4.83 -10.31 -13.22
C ILE A 14 -4.43 -10.91 -14.56
N ILE A 15 -4.43 -12.24 -14.69
CA ILE A 15 -4.11 -12.93 -15.96
C ILE A 15 -5.10 -12.51 -17.06
N LEU A 16 -6.40 -12.55 -16.77
CA LEU A 16 -7.43 -12.14 -17.74
C LEU A 16 -7.35 -10.66 -18.10
N ALA A 17 -6.94 -9.81 -17.16
CA ALA A 17 -6.76 -8.39 -17.41
C ALA A 17 -5.61 -8.12 -18.39
N ASN A 18 -4.50 -8.84 -18.27
CA ASN A 18 -3.38 -8.73 -19.20
C ASN A 18 -3.80 -9.13 -20.63
N GLU A 19 -4.57 -10.21 -20.77
CA GLU A 19 -5.09 -10.64 -22.08
C GLU A 19 -6.15 -9.67 -22.64
N GLY A 20 -6.93 -9.04 -21.77
CA GLY A 20 -8.00 -8.10 -22.11
C GLY A 20 -7.57 -6.65 -22.32
N ASN A 21 -6.26 -6.33 -22.29
CA ASN A 21 -5.72 -4.98 -22.33
C ASN A 21 -6.31 -4.03 -21.25
N VAL A 22 -6.56 -4.56 -20.07
CA VAL A 22 -7.01 -3.75 -18.91
C VAL A 22 -5.81 -2.99 -18.35
N SER A 23 -5.92 -1.67 -18.26
CA SER A 23 -4.82 -0.80 -17.83
C SER A 23 -4.69 -0.69 -16.31
N LEU A 24 -5.75 -0.97 -15.56
CA LEU A 24 -5.78 -0.77 -14.11
C LEU A 24 -6.66 -1.81 -13.42
N ILE A 25 -6.16 -2.39 -12.33
CA ILE A 25 -6.91 -3.25 -11.40
C ILE A 25 -6.85 -2.61 -10.02
N ALA A 26 -8.00 -2.53 -9.34
CA ALA A 26 -8.07 -2.16 -7.93
C ALA A 26 -8.39 -3.40 -7.08
N ILE A 27 -7.64 -3.59 -6.00
CA ILE A 27 -7.85 -4.68 -5.03
C ILE A 27 -7.99 -4.07 -3.64
N GLU A 28 -9.10 -4.37 -3.00
CA GLU A 28 -9.40 -3.93 -1.64
C GLU A 28 -8.99 -5.01 -0.64
N GLU A 29 -8.16 -4.61 0.32
CA GLU A 29 -7.72 -5.42 1.46
C GLU A 29 -7.34 -6.86 1.10
N PRO A 30 -6.35 -7.08 0.21
CA PRO A 30 -5.95 -8.43 -0.22
C PRO A 30 -5.45 -9.30 0.94
N GLU A 31 -4.93 -8.68 1.99
CA GLU A 31 -4.44 -9.35 3.20
C GLU A 31 -5.51 -10.12 3.96
N ASN A 32 -6.77 -9.73 3.87
CA ASN A 32 -7.87 -10.41 4.56
C ASN A 32 -8.10 -11.85 4.07
N SER A 33 -7.42 -12.22 2.99
CA SER A 33 -7.59 -13.54 2.35
C SER A 33 -6.35 -14.41 2.43
N VAL A 34 -5.23 -13.88 2.93
CA VAL A 34 -3.92 -14.54 2.89
C VAL A 34 -3.34 -14.59 4.30
N HIS A 35 -2.87 -15.76 4.70
CA HIS A 35 -2.14 -15.85 5.97
C HIS A 35 -0.90 -14.94 5.91
N PRO A 36 -0.59 -14.19 6.98
CA PRO A 36 0.53 -13.24 6.98
C PRO A 36 1.85 -13.80 6.46
N SER A 37 2.21 -15.04 6.81
CA SER A 37 3.45 -15.68 6.36
C SER A 37 3.52 -15.91 4.83
N LEU A 38 2.40 -15.88 4.13
CA LEU A 38 2.31 -16.09 2.69
C LEU A 38 2.14 -14.78 1.92
N PHE A 39 1.89 -13.67 2.62
CA PHE A 39 1.54 -12.40 1.97
C PHE A 39 2.69 -11.88 1.09
N GLN A 40 3.93 -11.98 1.56
CA GLN A 40 5.09 -11.56 0.78
C GLN A 40 5.20 -12.33 -0.55
N ALA A 41 5.07 -13.65 -0.50
CA ALA A 41 5.09 -14.48 -1.70
C ALA A 41 3.91 -14.14 -2.63
N TYR A 42 2.74 -13.84 -2.05
CA TYR A 42 1.55 -13.44 -2.80
C TYR A 42 1.77 -12.13 -3.57
N ILE A 43 2.33 -11.10 -2.93
CA ILE A 43 2.66 -9.83 -3.59
C ILE A 43 3.74 -10.02 -4.67
N GLN A 44 4.73 -10.87 -4.44
CA GLN A 44 5.72 -11.20 -5.46
C GLN A 44 5.09 -11.87 -6.69
N ILE A 45 4.16 -12.80 -6.49
CA ILE A 45 3.44 -13.44 -7.61
C ILE A 45 2.61 -12.39 -8.37
N ILE A 46 1.89 -11.53 -7.67
CA ILE A 46 1.14 -10.43 -8.30
C ILE A 46 2.08 -9.58 -9.16
N SER A 47 3.21 -9.14 -8.62
CA SER A 47 4.16 -8.28 -9.35
C SER A 47 4.77 -8.96 -10.59
N GLN A 48 4.92 -10.28 -10.55
CA GLN A 48 5.41 -11.07 -11.71
C GLN A 48 4.33 -11.28 -12.78
N LEU A 49 3.06 -11.31 -12.37
CA LEU A 49 1.94 -11.47 -13.29
C LEU A 49 1.52 -10.16 -13.95
N LEU A 50 1.87 -9.01 -13.34
CA LEU A 50 1.60 -7.70 -13.92
C LEU A 50 2.52 -7.48 -15.12
N ASP A 51 1.92 -7.21 -16.27
CA ASP A 51 2.62 -6.79 -17.49
C ASP A 51 2.42 -5.28 -17.68
N ASP A 52 1.58 -4.84 -18.58
CA ASP A 52 1.23 -3.42 -18.77
C ASP A 52 0.11 -2.91 -17.84
N CYS A 53 -0.47 -3.80 -17.06
CA CYS A 53 -1.56 -3.47 -16.13
C CYS A 53 -1.01 -2.88 -14.83
N LYS A 54 -1.54 -1.73 -14.41
CA LYS A 54 -1.26 -1.15 -13.10
C LYS A 54 -2.17 -1.72 -12.05
N ILE A 55 -1.70 -1.77 -10.80
CA ILE A 55 -2.50 -2.23 -9.67
C ILE A 55 -2.57 -1.15 -8.59
N ILE A 56 -3.77 -0.93 -8.05
CA ILE A 56 -3.99 -0.14 -6.84
C ILE A 56 -4.47 -1.10 -5.75
N ILE A 57 -3.85 -1.03 -4.59
CA ILE A 57 -4.21 -1.82 -3.42
C ILE A 57 -4.59 -0.88 -2.29
N THR A 58 -5.74 -1.10 -1.68
CA THR A 58 -6.10 -0.45 -0.41
C THR A 58 -5.86 -1.41 0.74
N SER A 59 -5.33 -0.91 1.86
CA SER A 59 -5.07 -1.71 3.04
C SER A 59 -5.13 -0.87 4.31
N HIS A 60 -5.59 -1.48 5.38
CA HIS A 60 -5.55 -0.97 6.75
C HIS A 60 -4.56 -1.76 7.64
N SER A 61 -3.65 -2.52 7.02
CA SER A 61 -2.72 -3.38 7.73
C SER A 61 -1.29 -2.80 7.72
N PRO A 62 -0.71 -2.49 8.90
CA PRO A 62 0.71 -2.13 9.02
C PRO A 62 1.63 -3.18 8.42
N TYR A 63 1.23 -4.45 8.53
CA TYR A 63 1.96 -5.58 7.99
C TYR A 63 2.13 -5.49 6.48
N VAL A 64 1.05 -5.18 5.74
CA VAL A 64 1.09 -5.00 4.29
C VAL A 64 2.05 -3.90 3.90
N VAL A 65 1.93 -2.75 4.56
CA VAL A 65 2.76 -1.57 4.30
C VAL A 65 4.25 -1.86 4.50
N SER A 66 4.59 -2.71 5.48
CA SER A 66 5.99 -3.08 5.77
C SER A 66 6.68 -3.84 4.63
N TYR A 67 5.93 -4.41 3.69
CA TYR A 67 6.47 -5.11 2.51
C TYR A 67 6.53 -4.24 1.27
N LEU A 68 6.05 -2.99 1.33
CA LEU A 68 6.04 -2.07 0.20
C LEU A 68 7.19 -1.08 0.29
N GLU A 69 7.70 -0.66 -0.86
CA GLU A 69 8.60 0.48 -0.90
C GLU A 69 7.81 1.77 -0.59
N PRO A 70 8.34 2.68 0.24
CA PRO A 70 7.64 3.92 0.58
C PRO A 70 7.23 4.77 -0.63
N SER A 71 7.95 4.65 -1.75
CA SER A 71 7.62 5.32 -3.02
C SER A 71 6.30 4.86 -3.66
N TRP A 72 5.78 3.71 -3.25
CA TRP A 72 4.53 3.15 -3.75
C TRP A 72 3.34 3.43 -2.84
N ILE A 73 3.61 4.02 -1.66
CA ILE A 73 2.59 4.25 -0.65
C ILE A 73 1.96 5.62 -0.86
N HIS A 74 0.63 5.66 -0.92
CA HIS A 74 -0.18 6.85 -0.89
C HIS A 74 -0.95 6.88 0.42
N VAL A 75 -0.76 7.94 1.19
CA VAL A 75 -1.44 8.14 2.48
C VAL A 75 -2.72 8.93 2.23
N GLY A 76 -3.87 8.32 2.52
CA GLY A 76 -5.16 8.97 2.43
C GLY A 76 -5.56 9.59 3.78
N VAL A 77 -5.86 10.87 3.79
CA VAL A 77 -6.29 11.60 5.00
C VAL A 77 -7.63 12.27 4.74
N ASN A 78 -8.58 12.06 5.64
CA ASN A 78 -9.86 12.76 5.63
C ASN A 78 -9.70 14.11 6.33
N ARG A 79 -9.53 15.20 5.59
CA ARG A 79 -9.46 16.55 6.15
C ARG A 79 -10.84 17.19 6.41
N GLN A 80 -11.83 16.76 5.66
CA GLN A 80 -13.21 17.24 5.80
C GLN A 80 -14.16 16.06 5.55
N PRO A 81 -15.38 16.08 6.12
CA PRO A 81 -16.37 15.04 5.85
C PRO A 81 -16.62 14.87 4.34
N GLY A 82 -16.33 13.67 3.83
CA GLY A 82 -16.55 13.30 2.44
C GLY A 82 -15.44 13.69 1.46
N ILE A 83 -14.34 14.30 1.92
CA ILE A 83 -13.17 14.63 1.08
C ILE A 83 -11.93 13.93 1.63
N ALA A 84 -11.40 12.97 0.87
CA ALA A 84 -10.11 12.36 1.12
C ALA A 84 -9.04 13.01 0.24
N GLU A 85 -7.94 13.43 0.86
CA GLU A 85 -6.74 13.87 0.15
C GLU A 85 -5.69 12.75 0.21
N PHE A 86 -4.98 12.52 -0.90
CA PHE A 86 -3.93 11.53 -0.99
C PHE A 86 -2.57 12.21 -1.14
N PHE A 87 -1.58 11.66 -0.45
CA PHE A 87 -0.22 12.20 -0.40
C PHE A 87 0.80 11.11 -0.70
N THR A 88 1.87 11.46 -1.41
CA THR A 88 3.04 10.61 -1.63
C THR A 88 4.21 11.03 -0.74
N PHE A 89 5.18 10.15 -0.57
CA PHE A 89 6.38 10.45 0.21
C PHE A 89 7.42 11.19 -0.64
N LYS A 90 7.93 12.32 -0.14
CA LYS A 90 9.16 12.95 -0.68
C LYS A 90 10.32 11.94 -0.65
N LYS A 91 11.30 12.09 -1.53
CA LYS A 91 12.53 11.26 -1.48
C LYS A 91 13.25 11.36 -0.13
N THR A 92 13.29 12.55 0.46
CA THR A 92 13.81 12.78 1.81
C THR A 92 12.94 12.12 2.86
N GLY A 93 11.62 12.23 2.75
CA GLY A 93 10.63 11.63 3.65
C GLY A 93 10.67 10.11 3.64
N GLN A 94 10.93 9.47 2.49
CA GLN A 94 11.11 8.01 2.42
C GLN A 94 12.32 7.54 3.24
N ARG A 95 13.43 8.30 3.21
CA ARG A 95 14.62 8.00 4.01
C ARG A 95 14.35 8.23 5.50
N LEU A 96 13.70 9.35 5.82
CA LEU A 96 13.34 9.70 7.18
C LEU A 96 12.43 8.65 7.79
N LEU A 97 11.38 8.22 7.07
CA LEU A 97 10.49 7.15 7.50
C LEU A 97 11.23 5.85 7.86
N LYS A 98 12.18 5.43 7.00
CA LYS A 98 13.00 4.23 7.25
C LYS A 98 13.89 4.42 8.49
N GLN A 99 14.50 5.60 8.62
CA GLN A 99 15.41 5.92 9.73
C GLN A 99 14.67 5.97 11.06
N ASP A 100 13.52 6.66 11.10
CA ASP A 100 12.75 6.83 12.33
C ASP A 100 12.12 5.53 12.77
N ALA A 101 11.55 4.73 11.86
CA ALA A 101 11.10 3.38 12.18
C ALA A 101 12.20 2.54 12.82
N ALA A 102 13.42 2.56 12.27
CA ALA A 102 14.57 1.86 12.83
C ALA A 102 14.97 2.40 14.22
N ASN A 103 14.98 3.72 14.41
CA ASN A 103 15.29 4.37 15.69
C ASN A 103 14.30 3.94 16.79
N PHE A 104 13.02 3.82 16.44
CA PHE A 104 11.97 3.33 17.35
C PHE A 104 11.88 1.80 17.44
N LYS A 105 12.72 1.07 16.70
CA LYS A 105 12.69 -0.40 16.61
C LYS A 105 11.33 -0.94 16.15
N MET A 106 10.68 -0.20 15.26
CA MET A 106 9.39 -0.55 14.68
C MET A 106 9.55 -0.98 13.22
N SER A 107 8.59 -1.74 12.69
CA SER A 107 8.47 -1.89 11.24
C SER A 107 8.05 -0.55 10.61
N ILE A 108 8.31 -0.38 9.31
CA ILE A 108 7.88 0.83 8.58
C ILE A 108 6.35 0.99 8.67
N GLY A 109 5.61 -0.12 8.55
CA GLY A 109 4.16 -0.11 8.66
C GLY A 109 3.69 0.30 10.05
N ASP A 110 4.23 -0.31 11.12
CA ASP A 110 3.84 0.04 12.48
C ASP A 110 4.15 1.51 12.80
N TYR A 111 5.32 2.00 12.37
CA TYR A 111 5.69 3.40 12.55
C TYR A 111 4.75 4.33 11.80
N LEU A 112 4.46 4.05 10.52
CA LEU A 112 3.54 4.85 9.72
C LEU A 112 2.14 4.88 10.34
N PHE A 113 1.63 3.75 10.82
CA PHE A 113 0.32 3.71 11.46
C PHE A 113 0.31 4.42 12.82
N SER A 114 1.43 4.42 13.56
CA SER A 114 1.54 5.24 14.77
C SER A 114 1.48 6.72 14.47
N MET A 115 2.10 7.17 13.37
CA MET A 115 1.99 8.56 12.90
C MET A 115 0.57 8.91 12.46
N LEU A 116 -0.14 7.99 11.78
CA LEU A 116 -1.54 8.20 11.38
C LEU A 116 -2.50 8.31 12.56
N ALA A 117 -2.18 7.67 13.68
CA ALA A 117 -2.96 7.72 14.92
C ALA A 117 -2.66 8.97 15.76
N ASP A 118 -1.57 9.67 15.48
CA ASP A 118 -1.16 10.90 16.18
C ASP A 118 -1.70 12.11 15.43
N GLU A 119 -2.70 12.77 16.00
CA GLU A 119 -3.33 13.96 15.43
C GLU A 119 -2.38 15.18 15.37
N GLU A 120 -1.30 15.18 16.18
CA GLU A 120 -0.29 16.24 16.24
C GLU A 120 0.92 15.94 15.34
N CYS A 121 0.90 14.81 14.61
CA CYS A 121 2.02 14.43 13.77
C CYS A 121 2.25 15.45 12.63
N ASP A 122 3.50 15.94 12.55
CA ASP A 122 3.92 16.81 11.46
C ASP A 122 4.31 15.97 10.23
N TRP A 123 3.50 16.06 9.20
CA TRP A 123 3.70 15.35 7.94
C TRP A 123 4.56 16.12 6.93
N GLU A 124 4.88 17.39 7.19
CA GLU A 124 5.56 18.24 6.21
C GLU A 124 6.93 17.68 5.78
N ASP A 125 7.66 17.06 6.70
CA ASP A 125 8.95 16.47 6.39
C ASP A 125 8.87 15.17 5.58
N TYR A 126 7.73 14.49 5.62
CA TYR A 126 7.54 13.17 5.02
C TYR A 126 6.84 13.23 3.67
N LEU A 127 5.75 13.98 3.56
CA LEU A 127 4.81 13.90 2.43
C LEU A 127 4.93 15.07 1.46
N GLU A 128 4.73 14.77 0.19
CA GLU A 128 4.45 15.78 -0.85
C GLU A 128 2.94 15.87 -1.05
N ARG A 129 2.43 17.07 -1.34
CA ARG A 129 1.11 17.17 -1.96
C ARG A 129 1.21 16.61 -3.37
N ASP A 130 0.31 15.71 -3.75
CA ASP A 130 0.10 15.40 -5.16
C ASP A 130 -0.38 16.68 -5.83
N ILE A 131 0.57 17.43 -6.44
CA ILE A 131 0.26 18.60 -7.25
C ILE A 131 -0.06 18.06 -8.64
N HIS A 132 -1.22 17.45 -8.77
CA HIS A 132 -1.89 17.31 -10.04
C HIS A 132 -3.15 18.16 -9.97
N GLU A 133 -2.95 19.49 -10.01
CA GLU A 133 -3.93 20.41 -10.53
C GLU A 133 -3.85 20.44 -12.05
#